data_73cee0ca2596f8b1fc9becd67bfa01d7
#
_entry.id   73cee0ca2596f8b1fc9becd67bfa01d7
#
_cell.length_a   1.000
_cell.length_b   1.000
_cell.length_c   1.000
_cell.angle_alpha   90.00
_cell.angle_beta   90.00
_cell.angle_gamma   90.00
#
_symmetry.space_group_name_H-M   'P 1'
#
loop_
_entity.id
_entity.type
_entity.pdbx_description
1 polymer ?
#
loop_
_entity_poly.entity_id
_entity_poly.type
_entity_poly.pdbx_seq_one_letter_code
_entity_poly.pdbx_strand_id
1 'polypeptide(L)'
;MAGVEPAPGDTLGVAPRAGAAPARAPTGDATGAAGVRLVTLCTGNAARSVMAGALLATARSDLAVLTAGTHVVEHQPMSIRTRRAFEHIGVPVPVHRSHQVTELDLVSADLVVAMAAEHVRYVRRRHPAAAGRTATIVWLARHMPPGPSALAERVAAMDLASVDPDLQGDVDDPAGGDDDAYRACAVALQDAVAALLHRL
;
A
#
# COMPACT_ATOMS: atom_id res chain seq x y z
N MET A 1 56.53 45.82 -34.89
CA MET A 1 55.47 44.78 -34.80
C MET A 1 55.35 44.42 -33.33
N ALA A 2 54.34 44.96 -32.69
CA ALA A 2 54.14 44.84 -31.25
C ALA A 2 53.32 43.59 -30.96
N GLY A 3 53.83 42.72 -30.09
CA GLY A 3 53.10 41.56 -29.53
C GLY A 3 52.20 42.03 -28.39
N VAL A 4 50.96 41.67 -28.48
CA VAL A 4 49.99 41.90 -27.43
C VAL A 4 49.96 40.68 -26.53
N GLU A 5 50.30 40.82 -25.25
CA GLU A 5 50.10 39.82 -24.19
C GLU A 5 48.64 39.80 -23.78
N PRO A 6 48.04 38.62 -23.54
CA PRO A 6 46.69 38.54 -22.92
C PRO A 6 46.79 38.60 -21.39
N ALA A 7 45.85 39.34 -20.77
CA ALA A 7 45.68 39.49 -19.35
C ALA A 7 45.24 38.20 -18.66
N PRO A 8 45.54 38.00 -17.34
CA PRO A 8 45.15 36.81 -16.59
C PRO A 8 43.67 36.83 -16.27
N GLY A 9 42.99 35.72 -16.62
CA GLY A 9 41.57 35.50 -16.34
C GLY A 9 41.32 35.17 -14.86
N ASP A 10 40.33 35.84 -14.29
CA ASP A 10 39.77 35.59 -12.98
C ASP A 10 39.15 34.18 -12.86
N THR A 11 39.78 33.34 -12.09
CA THR A 11 39.18 32.06 -11.66
C THR A 11 38.23 32.30 -10.50
N LEU A 12 36.93 32.45 -10.79
CA LEU A 12 35.88 32.39 -9.79
C LEU A 12 35.81 30.96 -9.22
N GLY A 13 36.27 30.82 -7.98
CA GLY A 13 36.21 29.59 -7.20
C GLY A 13 34.75 29.25 -6.91
N VAL A 14 34.28 28.16 -7.54
CA VAL A 14 32.99 27.55 -7.18
C VAL A 14 33.25 26.72 -5.93
N ALA A 15 32.68 27.18 -4.80
CA ALA A 15 32.64 26.43 -3.54
C ALA A 15 31.85 25.15 -3.73
N PRO A 16 32.28 23.99 -3.17
CA PRO A 16 31.51 22.77 -3.22
C PRO A 16 30.24 22.92 -2.37
N ARG A 17 29.08 22.69 -2.99
CA ARG A 17 27.81 22.57 -2.27
C ARG A 17 27.91 21.40 -1.31
N ALA A 18 27.66 21.67 -0.02
CA ALA A 18 27.52 20.69 1.02
C ALA A 18 26.49 19.62 0.60
N GLY A 19 26.93 18.37 0.55
CA GLY A 19 26.08 17.23 0.26
C GLY A 19 24.99 17.14 1.32
N ALA A 20 23.73 17.04 0.86
CA ALA A 20 22.62 16.68 1.73
C ALA A 20 22.92 15.31 2.33
N ALA A 21 22.94 15.24 3.66
CA ALA A 21 23.07 13.98 4.38
C ALA A 21 21.90 13.06 4.00
N PRO A 22 22.13 11.74 3.84
CA PRO A 22 21.03 10.80 3.60
C PRO A 22 20.06 10.85 4.77
N ALA A 23 18.75 10.90 4.49
CA ALA A 23 17.71 10.84 5.46
C ALA A 23 17.90 9.57 6.31
N ARG A 24 18.11 9.78 7.61
CA ARG A 24 18.29 8.73 8.62
C ARG A 24 17.00 7.90 8.65
N ALA A 25 17.11 6.61 8.37
CA ALA A 25 16.04 5.66 8.62
C ALA A 25 15.57 5.81 10.07
N PRO A 26 14.27 5.73 10.38
CA PRO A 26 13.79 5.79 11.73
C PRO A 26 14.31 4.55 12.48
N THR A 27 15.27 4.76 13.39
CA THR A 27 15.61 3.79 14.42
C THR A 27 14.49 3.87 15.45
N GLY A 28 13.42 3.08 15.24
CA GLY A 28 12.37 2.92 16.23
C GLY A 28 12.92 2.09 17.39
N ASP A 29 12.96 2.69 18.58
CA ASP A 29 13.10 1.95 19.85
C ASP A 29 11.97 0.92 19.96
N ALA A 30 12.33 -0.34 20.01
CA ALA A 30 11.41 -1.47 20.14
C ALA A 30 10.96 -1.65 21.60
N THR A 31 10.16 -0.71 22.14
CA THR A 31 9.45 -0.86 23.42
C THR A 31 8.17 -0.01 23.49
N GLY A 32 7.42 0.04 22.39
CA GLY A 32 6.02 0.46 22.36
C GLY A 32 5.23 -0.66 21.69
N ALA A 33 4.00 -0.96 22.14
CA ALA A 33 3.14 -1.97 21.54
C ALA A 33 3.17 -1.81 20.02
N ALA A 34 3.76 -2.77 19.33
CA ALA A 34 3.89 -2.72 17.88
C ALA A 34 2.47 -2.62 17.30
N GLY A 35 2.14 -1.48 16.66
CA GLY A 35 0.84 -1.26 16.05
C GLY A 35 0.53 -2.38 15.03
N VAL A 36 -0.75 -2.67 14.83
CA VAL A 36 -1.22 -3.67 13.86
C VAL A 36 -0.71 -3.33 12.47
N ARG A 37 -0.02 -4.28 11.82
CA ARG A 37 0.57 -4.13 10.49
C ARG A 37 -0.30 -4.77 9.43
N LEU A 38 -0.77 -3.96 8.48
CA LEU A 38 -1.57 -4.40 7.35
C LEU A 38 -0.81 -4.19 6.04
N VAL A 39 -0.97 -5.14 5.11
CA VAL A 39 -0.57 -4.97 3.72
C VAL A 39 -1.82 -4.96 2.85
N THR A 40 -2.06 -3.90 2.08
CA THR A 40 -3.11 -3.88 1.06
C THR A 40 -2.51 -4.23 -0.29
N LEU A 41 -3.08 -5.22 -1.00
CA LEU A 41 -2.47 -5.84 -2.17
C LEU A 41 -3.40 -5.84 -3.39
N CYS A 42 -2.95 -5.29 -4.52
CA CYS A 42 -3.60 -5.42 -5.83
C CYS A 42 -2.58 -5.80 -6.91
N THR A 43 -2.90 -5.65 -8.21
CA THR A 43 -1.97 -5.99 -9.28
C THR A 43 -0.85 -4.96 -9.41
N GLY A 44 -1.18 -3.73 -9.79
CA GLY A 44 -0.20 -2.70 -10.18
C GLY A 44 0.17 -1.70 -9.07
N ASN A 45 -0.42 -1.79 -7.87
CA ASN A 45 -0.24 -0.81 -6.78
C ASN A 45 -0.43 0.65 -7.24
N ALA A 46 -1.46 0.90 -8.06
CA ALA A 46 -1.72 2.21 -8.64
C ALA A 46 -3.13 2.76 -8.33
N ALA A 47 -4.09 1.91 -7.94
CA ALA A 47 -5.47 2.29 -7.64
C ALA A 47 -6.00 1.57 -6.39
N ARG A 48 -6.52 0.34 -6.54
CA ARG A 48 -7.28 -0.38 -5.49
C ARG A 48 -6.55 -0.46 -4.16
N SER A 49 -5.35 -1.01 -4.11
CA SER A 49 -4.58 -1.14 -2.85
C SER A 49 -4.20 0.21 -2.26
N VAL A 50 -3.91 1.21 -3.12
CA VAL A 50 -3.58 2.57 -2.69
C VAL A 50 -4.78 3.24 -2.01
N MET A 51 -5.97 3.13 -2.62
CA MET A 51 -7.21 3.69 -2.06
C MET A 51 -7.59 2.99 -0.75
N ALA A 52 -7.56 1.65 -0.72
CA ALA A 52 -7.85 0.90 0.49
C ALA A 52 -6.87 1.22 1.64
N GLY A 53 -5.57 1.28 1.32
CA GLY A 53 -4.54 1.61 2.31
C GLY A 53 -4.67 3.01 2.88
N ALA A 54 -4.97 4.00 2.04
CA ALA A 54 -5.18 5.38 2.50
C ALA A 54 -6.45 5.51 3.37
N LEU A 55 -7.54 4.83 3.01
CA LEU A 55 -8.76 4.80 3.80
C LEU A 55 -8.52 4.20 5.19
N LEU A 56 -7.82 3.06 5.27
CA LEU A 56 -7.45 2.41 6.53
C LEU A 56 -6.57 3.32 7.40
N ALA A 57 -5.49 3.87 6.83
CA ALA A 57 -4.55 4.73 7.56
C ALA A 57 -5.17 6.06 8.02
N THR A 58 -6.13 6.61 7.25
CA THR A 58 -6.86 7.83 7.63
C THR A 58 -7.84 7.56 8.77
N ALA A 59 -8.51 6.41 8.76
CA ALA A 59 -9.51 6.06 9.77
C ALA A 59 -8.89 5.60 11.11
N ARG A 60 -7.71 4.98 11.08
CA ARG A 60 -7.04 4.39 12.24
C ARG A 60 -5.55 4.70 12.20
N SER A 61 -5.11 5.69 12.95
CA SER A 61 -3.70 6.13 13.02
C SER A 61 -2.77 5.13 13.74
N ASP A 62 -3.32 4.16 14.44
CA ASP A 62 -2.60 3.06 15.09
C ASP A 62 -2.29 1.89 14.14
N LEU A 63 -2.84 1.91 12.91
CA LEU A 63 -2.52 0.93 11.89
C LEU A 63 -1.27 1.33 11.09
N ALA A 64 -0.31 0.43 11.02
CA ALA A 64 0.82 0.55 10.10
C ALA A 64 0.43 -0.10 8.75
N VAL A 65 0.06 0.70 7.75
CA VAL A 65 -0.44 0.20 6.48
C VAL A 65 0.60 0.36 5.38
N LEU A 66 1.01 -0.76 4.77
CA LEU A 66 1.80 -0.81 3.55
C LEU A 66 0.88 -1.10 2.36
N THR A 67 1.06 -0.39 1.25
CA THR A 67 0.38 -0.70 -0.01
C THR A 67 1.36 -1.33 -0.99
N ALA A 68 0.97 -2.43 -1.66
CA ALA A 68 1.85 -3.16 -2.56
C ALA A 68 1.07 -3.75 -3.76
N GLY A 69 1.81 -4.24 -4.74
CA GLY A 69 1.25 -4.93 -5.90
C GLY A 69 1.97 -6.23 -6.24
N THR A 70 1.28 -7.10 -6.98
CA THR A 70 1.81 -8.40 -7.42
C THR A 70 2.64 -8.31 -8.70
N HIS A 71 2.40 -7.29 -9.54
CA HIS A 71 3.10 -7.05 -10.80
C HIS A 71 3.24 -5.53 -11.00
N VAL A 72 4.35 -4.99 -10.56
CA VAL A 72 4.56 -3.54 -10.43
C VAL A 72 5.75 -3.09 -11.27
N VAL A 73 5.61 -1.92 -11.91
CA VAL A 73 6.77 -1.10 -12.26
C VAL A 73 7.06 -0.23 -11.05
N GLU A 74 8.20 -0.46 -10.41
CA GLU A 74 8.57 0.19 -9.15
C GLU A 74 8.59 1.72 -9.24
N HIS A 75 8.26 2.36 -8.13
CA HIS A 75 8.39 3.80 -7.91
C HIS A 75 7.53 4.69 -8.82
N GLN A 76 6.52 4.15 -9.49
CA GLN A 76 5.58 4.96 -10.27
C GLN A 76 4.60 5.70 -9.37
N PRO A 77 4.21 6.93 -9.72
CA PRO A 77 3.13 7.62 -9.03
C PRO A 77 1.79 6.96 -9.34
N MET A 78 0.79 7.14 -8.48
CA MET A 78 -0.58 6.77 -8.81
C MET A 78 -1.10 7.57 -10.02
N SER A 79 -2.10 7.02 -10.72
CA SER A 79 -2.69 7.67 -11.90
C SER A 79 -3.46 8.95 -11.51
N ILE A 80 -3.66 9.84 -12.49
CA ILE A 80 -4.50 11.04 -12.29
C ILE A 80 -5.95 10.66 -11.95
N ARG A 81 -6.47 9.55 -12.49
CA ARG A 81 -7.81 9.05 -12.17
C ARG A 81 -7.92 8.58 -10.72
N THR A 82 -6.90 7.92 -10.20
CA THR A 82 -6.83 7.56 -8.78
C THR A 82 -6.83 8.81 -7.88
N ARG A 83 -6.11 9.87 -8.25
CA ARG A 83 -6.11 11.14 -7.52
C ARG A 83 -7.51 11.77 -7.48
N ARG A 84 -8.19 11.84 -8.64
CA ARG A 84 -9.56 12.36 -8.74
C ARG A 84 -10.57 11.52 -7.94
N ALA A 85 -10.36 10.21 -7.87
CA ALA A 85 -11.18 9.34 -7.05
C ALA A 85 -11.04 9.66 -5.54
N PHE A 86 -9.82 9.93 -5.05
CA PHE A 86 -9.61 10.42 -3.68
C PHE A 86 -10.33 11.75 -3.41
N GLU A 87 -10.23 12.69 -4.33
CA GLU A 87 -10.92 13.99 -4.23
C GLU A 87 -12.44 13.80 -4.16
N HIS A 88 -12.99 12.87 -4.95
CA HIS A 88 -14.42 12.57 -4.96
C HIS A 88 -14.92 12.02 -3.62
N ILE A 89 -14.17 11.14 -2.97
CA ILE A 89 -14.55 10.54 -1.67
C ILE A 89 -14.09 11.37 -0.47
N GLY A 90 -13.50 12.54 -0.69
CA GLY A 90 -13.07 13.47 0.37
C GLY A 90 -11.91 12.97 1.24
N VAL A 91 -11.08 12.06 0.72
CA VAL A 91 -9.91 11.53 1.43
C VAL A 91 -8.64 12.21 0.93
N PRO A 92 -7.73 12.64 1.82
CA PRO A 92 -6.47 13.24 1.40
C PRO A 92 -5.67 12.33 0.47
N VAL A 93 -5.17 12.89 -0.64
CA VAL A 93 -4.35 12.15 -1.60
C VAL A 93 -2.98 11.85 -0.97
N PRO A 94 -2.62 10.58 -0.75
CA PRO A 94 -1.35 10.26 -0.13
C PRO A 94 -0.17 10.50 -1.08
N VAL A 95 1.01 10.76 -0.53
CA VAL A 95 2.26 10.63 -1.28
C VAL A 95 2.47 9.14 -1.53
N HIS A 96 2.49 8.74 -2.81
CA HIS A 96 2.55 7.33 -3.19
C HIS A 96 3.61 7.09 -4.27
N ARG A 97 4.29 5.96 -4.10
CA ARG A 97 5.12 5.29 -5.10
C ARG A 97 4.80 3.81 -5.10
N SER A 98 4.58 3.26 -6.29
CA SER A 98 4.26 1.84 -6.44
C SER A 98 5.40 0.96 -5.91
N HIS A 99 5.04 -0.14 -5.25
CA HIS A 99 5.94 -1.07 -4.59
C HIS A 99 5.57 -2.51 -4.94
N GLN A 100 6.54 -3.28 -5.46
CA GLN A 100 6.40 -4.71 -5.70
C GLN A 100 6.42 -5.43 -4.35
N VAL A 101 5.38 -6.22 -4.08
CA VAL A 101 5.31 -6.98 -2.83
C VAL A 101 6.50 -7.94 -2.68
N THR A 102 7.07 -7.99 -1.49
CA THR A 102 8.17 -8.89 -1.13
C THR A 102 7.73 -9.92 -0.08
N GLU A 103 8.52 -10.99 0.08
CA GLU A 103 8.30 -11.97 1.15
C GLU A 103 8.30 -11.30 2.53
N LEU A 104 9.25 -10.39 2.75
CA LEU A 104 9.39 -9.69 4.03
C LEU A 104 8.14 -8.85 4.37
N ASP A 105 7.55 -8.17 3.39
CA ASP A 105 6.32 -7.39 3.59
C ASP A 105 5.19 -8.28 4.10
N LEU A 106 5.04 -9.45 3.48
CA LEU A 106 3.94 -10.37 3.76
C LEU A 106 4.11 -11.13 5.07
N VAL A 107 5.32 -11.58 5.40
CA VAL A 107 5.55 -12.33 6.66
C VAL A 107 5.56 -11.42 7.87
N SER A 108 5.88 -10.14 7.69
CA SER A 108 5.85 -9.15 8.76
C SER A 108 4.45 -8.55 9.01
N ALA A 109 3.48 -8.79 8.13
CA ALA A 109 2.10 -8.32 8.28
C ALA A 109 1.31 -9.20 9.24
N ASP A 110 0.44 -8.58 10.04
CA ASP A 110 -0.58 -9.29 10.84
C ASP A 110 -1.74 -9.76 9.95
N LEU A 111 -2.05 -9.01 8.88
CA LEU A 111 -3.07 -9.32 7.90
C LEU A 111 -2.71 -8.76 6.53
N VAL A 112 -2.92 -9.55 5.48
CA VAL A 112 -2.79 -9.15 4.07
C VAL A 112 -4.20 -9.03 3.47
N VAL A 113 -4.57 -7.80 3.10
CA VAL A 113 -5.88 -7.43 2.56
C VAL A 113 -5.78 -7.35 1.04
N ALA A 114 -6.18 -8.41 0.36
CA ALA A 114 -6.16 -8.51 -1.09
C ALA A 114 -7.39 -7.85 -1.72
N MET A 115 -7.24 -7.29 -2.93
CA MET A 115 -8.36 -6.65 -3.63
C MET A 115 -9.17 -7.63 -4.48
N ALA A 116 -8.63 -8.81 -4.79
CA ALA A 116 -9.29 -9.83 -5.59
C ALA A 116 -8.72 -11.22 -5.33
N ALA A 117 -9.45 -12.26 -5.73
CA ALA A 117 -9.07 -13.67 -5.62
C ALA A 117 -7.73 -13.98 -6.30
N GLU A 118 -7.42 -13.31 -7.41
CA GLU A 118 -6.14 -13.48 -8.13
C GLU A 118 -4.94 -13.10 -7.26
N HIS A 119 -5.06 -12.08 -6.39
CA HIS A 119 -3.99 -11.66 -5.48
C HIS A 119 -3.81 -12.68 -4.34
N VAL A 120 -4.90 -13.26 -3.84
CA VAL A 120 -4.85 -14.36 -2.87
C VAL A 120 -4.14 -15.57 -3.48
N ARG A 121 -4.48 -15.95 -4.72
CA ARG A 121 -3.80 -17.03 -5.43
C ARG A 121 -2.32 -16.74 -5.68
N TYR A 122 -1.98 -15.48 -6.00
CA TYR A 122 -0.59 -15.05 -6.16
C TYR A 122 0.20 -15.30 -4.86
N VAL A 123 -0.32 -14.83 -3.71
CA VAL A 123 0.33 -15.02 -2.41
C VAL A 123 0.48 -16.51 -2.10
N ARG A 124 -0.56 -17.31 -2.27
CA ARG A 124 -0.49 -18.76 -2.01
C ARG A 124 0.59 -19.48 -2.85
N ARG A 125 0.75 -19.07 -4.11
CA ARG A 125 1.74 -19.69 -5.01
C ARG A 125 3.17 -19.19 -4.78
N ARG A 126 3.34 -17.91 -4.52
CA ARG A 126 4.66 -17.26 -4.50
C ARG A 126 5.19 -17.05 -3.08
N HIS A 127 4.30 -16.96 -2.10
CA HIS A 127 4.59 -16.63 -0.70
C HIS A 127 3.73 -17.47 0.25
N PRO A 128 3.85 -18.81 0.21
CA PRO A 128 2.94 -19.71 0.93
C PRO A 128 2.93 -19.50 2.44
N ALA A 129 4.02 -18.97 3.03
CA ALA A 129 4.10 -18.64 4.45
C ALA A 129 3.10 -17.54 4.88
N ALA A 130 2.61 -16.73 3.93
CA ALA A 130 1.62 -15.70 4.19
C ALA A 130 0.17 -16.12 3.86
N ALA A 131 -0.05 -17.33 3.34
CA ALA A 131 -1.38 -17.80 2.92
C ALA A 131 -2.41 -17.74 4.04
N GLY A 132 -2.04 -18.12 5.27
CA GLY A 132 -2.94 -18.16 6.43
C GLY A 132 -3.34 -16.79 6.97
N ARG A 133 -2.76 -15.70 6.45
CA ARG A 133 -3.09 -14.32 6.83
C ARG A 133 -3.55 -13.46 5.65
N THR A 134 -3.91 -14.09 4.52
CA THR A 134 -4.30 -13.40 3.27
C THR A 134 -5.71 -13.75 2.87
N ALA A 135 -6.56 -12.73 2.74
CA ALA A 135 -7.90 -12.86 2.15
C ALA A 135 -8.29 -11.56 1.45
N THR A 136 -9.38 -11.60 0.65
CA THR A 136 -9.90 -10.39 0.03
C THR A 136 -10.56 -9.46 1.05
N ILE A 137 -10.55 -8.15 0.78
CA ILE A 137 -11.23 -7.17 1.63
C ILE A 137 -12.73 -7.49 1.76
N VAL A 138 -13.35 -7.97 0.67
CA VAL A 138 -14.77 -8.33 0.62
C VAL A 138 -15.06 -9.50 1.57
N TRP A 139 -14.20 -10.51 1.61
CA TRP A 139 -14.31 -11.64 2.55
C TRP A 139 -14.10 -11.19 4.00
N LEU A 140 -13.03 -10.45 4.24
CA LEU A 140 -12.67 -9.98 5.58
C LEU A 140 -13.77 -9.09 6.18
N ALA A 141 -14.34 -8.19 5.39
CA ALA A 141 -15.45 -7.32 5.81
C ALA A 141 -16.70 -8.09 6.26
N ARG A 142 -16.89 -9.31 5.77
CA ARG A 142 -18.05 -10.15 6.10
C ARG A 142 -17.77 -11.16 7.21
N HIS A 143 -16.57 -11.74 7.23
CA HIS A 143 -16.28 -12.97 7.99
C HIS A 143 -15.25 -12.79 9.11
N MET A 144 -14.47 -11.69 9.14
CA MET A 144 -13.53 -11.47 10.24
C MET A 144 -14.28 -11.39 11.56
N PRO A 145 -13.99 -12.27 12.54
CA PRO A 145 -14.65 -12.22 13.83
C PRO A 145 -14.26 -10.94 14.59
N PRO A 146 -15.19 -10.11 15.05
CA PRO A 146 -14.87 -9.00 15.94
C PRO A 146 -14.49 -9.53 17.33
N GLY A 147 -13.75 -8.75 18.10
CA GLY A 147 -13.48 -9.13 19.48
C GLY A 147 -12.20 -8.52 20.06
N PRO A 148 -12.00 -8.67 21.36
CA PRO A 148 -10.88 -8.06 22.07
C PRO A 148 -9.54 -8.84 21.90
N SER A 149 -9.57 -10.05 21.35
CA SER A 149 -8.37 -10.86 21.11
C SER A 149 -7.46 -10.19 20.09
N ALA A 150 -6.16 -10.46 20.19
CA ALA A 150 -5.19 -9.96 19.24
C ALA A 150 -5.56 -10.31 17.80
N LEU A 151 -5.35 -9.39 16.85
CA LEU A 151 -5.70 -9.61 15.44
C LEU A 151 -5.10 -10.90 14.89
N ALA A 152 -3.84 -11.18 15.21
CA ALA A 152 -3.15 -12.39 14.76
C ALA A 152 -3.86 -13.69 15.20
N GLU A 153 -4.40 -13.73 16.42
CA GLU A 153 -5.16 -14.90 16.93
C GLU A 153 -6.48 -15.05 16.18
N ARG A 154 -7.20 -13.95 15.96
CA ARG A 154 -8.47 -13.96 15.21
C ARG A 154 -8.26 -14.38 13.76
N VAL A 155 -7.19 -13.89 13.12
CA VAL A 155 -6.80 -14.27 11.76
C VAL A 155 -6.42 -15.75 11.69
N ALA A 156 -5.63 -16.25 12.64
CA ALA A 156 -5.26 -17.68 12.68
C ALA A 156 -6.48 -18.58 12.83
N ALA A 157 -7.49 -18.19 13.61
CA ALA A 157 -8.72 -18.95 13.79
C ALA A 157 -9.60 -19.02 12.52
N MET A 158 -9.38 -18.16 11.52
CA MET A 158 -10.16 -18.15 10.27
C MET A 158 -9.71 -19.22 9.26
N ASP A 159 -8.55 -19.85 9.45
CA ASP A 159 -7.94 -20.82 8.51
C ASP A 159 -7.99 -20.32 7.04
N LEU A 160 -7.54 -19.08 6.82
CA LEU A 160 -7.64 -18.43 5.51
C LEU A 160 -6.95 -19.18 4.38
N ALA A 161 -5.98 -20.03 4.69
CA ALA A 161 -5.30 -20.84 3.67
C ALA A 161 -6.24 -21.87 3.02
N SER A 162 -7.24 -22.35 3.76
CA SER A 162 -8.21 -23.36 3.29
C SER A 162 -9.43 -22.77 2.59
N VAL A 163 -9.69 -21.45 2.74
CA VAL A 163 -10.84 -20.79 2.10
C VAL A 163 -10.62 -20.67 0.60
N ASP A 164 -11.55 -21.17 -0.22
CA ASP A 164 -11.47 -21.04 -1.68
C ASP A 164 -11.42 -19.54 -2.09
N PRO A 165 -10.39 -19.10 -2.81
CA PRO A 165 -10.28 -17.71 -3.25
C PRO A 165 -11.45 -17.26 -4.13
N ASP A 166 -12.07 -18.17 -4.92
CA ASP A 166 -13.20 -17.84 -5.79
C ASP A 166 -14.49 -17.49 -5.04
N LEU A 167 -14.58 -17.88 -3.77
CA LEU A 167 -15.70 -17.55 -2.89
C LEU A 167 -15.49 -16.23 -2.13
N GLN A 168 -14.31 -15.62 -2.23
CA GLN A 168 -13.97 -14.47 -1.39
C GLN A 168 -14.52 -13.13 -1.91
N GLY A 169 -14.89 -13.06 -3.19
CA GLY A 169 -15.35 -11.83 -3.85
C GLY A 169 -14.21 -10.86 -4.15
N ASP A 170 -14.43 -10.04 -5.17
CA ASP A 170 -13.45 -9.12 -5.73
C ASP A 170 -13.92 -7.67 -5.60
N VAL A 171 -12.98 -6.75 -5.54
CA VAL A 171 -13.19 -5.34 -5.86
C VAL A 171 -12.86 -5.15 -7.33
N ASP A 172 -13.82 -4.65 -8.10
CA ASP A 172 -13.67 -4.43 -9.54
C ASP A 172 -12.43 -3.60 -9.87
N ASP A 173 -11.69 -4.02 -10.90
CA ASP A 173 -10.51 -3.29 -11.34
C ASP A 173 -10.91 -2.10 -12.21
N PRO A 174 -10.64 -0.84 -11.79
CA PRO A 174 -10.93 0.32 -12.60
C PRO A 174 -9.93 0.52 -13.76
N ALA A 175 -8.86 -0.31 -13.84
CA ALA A 175 -7.84 -0.18 -14.87
C ALA A 175 -8.43 -0.32 -16.27
N GLY A 176 -8.09 0.63 -17.16
CA GLY A 176 -8.68 0.69 -18.50
C GLY A 176 -10.03 1.42 -18.58
N GLY A 177 -10.69 1.67 -17.44
CA GLY A 177 -11.94 2.44 -17.37
C GLY A 177 -11.74 3.96 -17.36
N ASP A 178 -12.84 4.66 -17.30
CA ASP A 178 -12.92 6.12 -17.21
C ASP A 178 -12.90 6.62 -15.75
N ASP A 179 -13.13 7.91 -15.54
CA ASP A 179 -13.17 8.52 -14.20
C ASP A 179 -14.34 7.97 -13.35
N ASP A 180 -15.46 7.54 -13.99
CA ASP A 180 -16.59 6.98 -13.26
C ASP A 180 -16.29 5.59 -12.72
N ALA A 181 -15.56 4.75 -13.46
CA ALA A 181 -15.08 3.45 -12.98
C ALA A 181 -14.17 3.61 -11.75
N TYR A 182 -13.28 4.60 -11.76
CA TYR A 182 -12.41 4.88 -10.61
C TYR A 182 -13.18 5.42 -9.40
N ARG A 183 -14.21 6.25 -9.61
CA ARG A 183 -15.10 6.72 -8.54
C ARG A 183 -15.91 5.57 -7.94
N ALA A 184 -16.50 4.72 -8.77
CA ALA A 184 -17.25 3.55 -8.30
C ALA A 184 -16.37 2.62 -7.47
N CYS A 185 -15.14 2.34 -7.93
CA CYS A 185 -14.17 1.56 -7.17
C CYS A 185 -13.83 2.21 -5.82
N ALA A 186 -13.64 3.54 -5.76
CA ALA A 186 -13.33 4.26 -4.52
C ALA A 186 -14.49 4.18 -3.52
N VAL A 187 -15.73 4.33 -3.97
CA VAL A 187 -16.94 4.19 -3.12
C VAL A 187 -17.06 2.75 -2.60
N ALA A 188 -16.91 1.75 -3.46
CA ALA A 188 -16.96 0.34 -3.05
C ALA A 188 -15.88 0.01 -2.01
N LEU A 189 -14.67 0.56 -2.16
CA LEU A 189 -13.60 0.42 -1.18
C LEU A 189 -13.89 1.15 0.13
N GLN A 190 -14.53 2.32 0.07
CA GLN A 190 -14.94 3.06 1.27
C GLN A 190 -15.91 2.23 2.11
N ASP A 191 -16.90 1.60 1.49
CA ASP A 191 -17.86 0.72 2.17
C ASP A 191 -17.18 -0.53 2.74
N ALA A 192 -16.33 -1.19 1.95
CA ALA A 192 -15.62 -2.39 2.38
C ALA A 192 -14.63 -2.12 3.53
N VAL A 193 -13.90 -0.99 3.47
CA VAL A 193 -13.00 -0.55 4.55
C VAL A 193 -13.79 -0.22 5.80
N ALA A 194 -14.90 0.52 5.70
CA ALA A 194 -15.75 0.82 6.85
C ALA A 194 -16.23 -0.45 7.54
N ALA A 195 -16.73 -1.43 6.78
CA ALA A 195 -17.17 -2.72 7.31
C ALA A 195 -16.01 -3.52 7.95
N LEU A 196 -14.81 -3.48 7.36
CA LEU A 196 -13.63 -4.14 7.93
C LEU A 196 -13.17 -3.47 9.23
N LEU A 197 -13.17 -2.13 9.30
CA LEU A 197 -12.75 -1.37 10.48
C LEU A 197 -13.59 -1.69 11.73
N HIS A 198 -14.89 -1.97 11.57
CA HIS A 198 -15.75 -2.42 12.66
C HIS A 198 -15.37 -3.79 13.23
N ARG A 199 -14.48 -4.50 12.54
CA ARG A 199 -14.02 -5.84 12.92
C ARG A 199 -12.55 -5.89 13.35
N LEU A 200 -11.78 -4.84 13.02
CA LEU A 200 -10.38 -4.68 13.45
C LEU A 200 -10.30 -4.09 14.87
#